data_bba991fe629384d7ac963735c7c228b0
#
_entry.id   bba991fe629384d7ac963735c7c228b0
#
_cell.length_a   1.000
_cell.length_b   1.000
_cell.length_c   1.000
_cell.angle_alpha   90.00
_cell.angle_beta   90.00
_cell.angle_gamma   90.00
#
_symmetry.space_group_name_H-M   'P 1'
#
loop_
_entity.id
_entity.type
_entity.pdbx_description
1 polymer ?
#
loop_
_entity_poly.entity_id
_entity_poly.type
_entity_poly.pdbx_seq_one_letter_code
_entity_poly.pdbx_strand_id
1 'polypeptide(L)'
;MAKKYKIAVSDTVPVLVKATIADKDGKLVNHKFTLTCERRDAAQMKEVVAGSFNAIDFMKEVTTGWADQRLVLEDDGTPAAFEPDALDALLNIGGLAMVCFIAYGKDSAAQAKN
;
A
#
# COMPACT_ATOMS: atom_id res chain seq x y z
N MET A 1 -4.70 -23.89 -29.25
CA MET A 1 -3.71 -23.69 -28.17
C MET A 1 -3.45 -22.20 -27.97
N ALA A 2 -3.62 -21.73 -26.75
CA ALA A 2 -3.41 -20.32 -26.46
C ALA A 2 -1.92 -19.96 -26.59
N LYS A 3 -1.66 -18.83 -27.20
CA LYS A 3 -0.32 -18.28 -27.32
C LYS A 3 0.12 -17.68 -26.01
N LYS A 4 1.33 -17.99 -25.56
CA LYS A 4 1.89 -17.41 -24.35
C LYS A 4 2.67 -16.14 -24.67
N TYR A 5 2.48 -15.13 -23.87
CA TYR A 5 3.17 -13.85 -24.02
C TYR A 5 3.97 -13.55 -22.77
N LYS A 6 5.06 -12.83 -22.93
CA LYS A 6 5.80 -12.22 -21.82
C LYS A 6 5.29 -10.80 -21.65
N ILE A 7 5.00 -10.45 -20.41
CA ILE A 7 4.58 -9.07 -20.08
C ILE A 7 5.78 -8.36 -19.49
N ALA A 8 6.19 -7.26 -20.13
CA ALA A 8 7.41 -6.54 -19.78
C ALA A 8 7.14 -5.48 -18.71
N VAL A 9 6.55 -5.89 -17.59
CA VAL A 9 6.35 -5.03 -16.43
C VAL A 9 6.89 -5.74 -15.19
N SER A 10 7.22 -4.97 -14.16
CA SER A 10 7.72 -5.54 -12.90
C SER A 10 6.62 -6.29 -12.16
N ASP A 11 7.02 -7.30 -11.38
CA ASP A 11 6.08 -8.03 -10.52
C ASP A 11 5.68 -7.22 -9.29
N THR A 12 6.48 -6.24 -8.93
CA THR A 12 6.21 -5.36 -7.78
C THR A 12 6.26 -3.91 -8.20
N VAL A 13 5.56 -3.08 -7.44
CA VAL A 13 5.56 -1.62 -7.66
C VAL A 13 5.84 -0.92 -6.34
N PRO A 14 6.63 0.17 -6.37
CA PRO A 14 6.74 1.05 -5.21
C PRO A 14 5.49 1.94 -5.16
N VAL A 15 4.86 1.98 -4.00
CA VAL A 15 3.65 2.79 -3.79
C VAL A 15 3.98 3.89 -2.79
N LEU A 16 3.98 5.13 -3.27
CA LEU A 16 4.28 6.28 -2.44
C LEU A 16 3.02 6.73 -1.72
N VAL A 17 3.04 6.63 -0.39
CA VAL A 17 1.91 7.01 0.45
C VAL A 17 2.22 8.33 1.14
N LYS A 18 1.28 9.28 1.04
CA LYS A 18 1.33 10.56 1.73
C LYS A 18 0.06 10.70 2.55
N ALA A 19 0.19 10.93 3.84
CA ALA A 19 -0.96 11.07 4.73
C ALA A 19 -0.66 12.10 5.82
N THR A 20 -1.69 12.84 6.22
CA THR A 20 -1.60 13.76 7.35
C THR A 20 -2.41 13.17 8.49
N ILE A 21 -1.76 12.94 9.62
CA ILE A 21 -2.36 12.26 10.76
C ILE A 21 -2.01 13.03 12.03
N ALA A 22 -2.98 13.20 12.92
CA ALA A 22 -2.74 13.84 14.22
C ALA A 22 -1.88 12.94 15.11
N ASP A 23 -0.90 13.53 15.78
CA ASP A 23 -0.06 12.82 16.74
C ASP A 23 -0.73 12.77 18.13
N LYS A 24 0.02 12.31 19.13
CA LYS A 24 -0.49 12.17 20.51
C LYS A 24 -0.98 13.49 21.10
N ASP A 25 -0.43 14.60 20.65
CA ASP A 25 -0.77 15.94 21.15
C ASP A 25 -1.86 16.61 20.29
N GLY A 26 -2.41 15.88 19.32
CA GLY A 26 -3.41 16.43 18.41
C GLY A 26 -2.83 17.28 17.28
N LYS A 27 -1.51 17.31 17.14
CA LYS A 27 -0.82 18.07 16.12
C LYS A 27 -0.80 17.29 14.80
N LEU A 28 -1.18 17.94 13.71
CA LEU A 28 -1.15 17.30 12.39
C LEU A 28 0.27 17.12 11.91
N VAL A 29 0.61 15.89 11.55
CA VAL A 29 1.93 15.53 11.05
C VAL A 29 1.80 14.93 9.67
N ASN A 30 2.62 15.40 8.74
CA ASN A 30 2.66 14.86 7.38
C ASN A 30 3.58 13.65 7.36
N HIS A 31 3.04 12.54 6.91
CA HIS A 31 3.78 11.29 6.74
C HIS A 31 3.95 10.97 5.28
N LYS A 32 5.14 10.48 4.93
CA LYS A 32 5.46 10.06 3.58
C LYS A 32 6.32 8.79 3.68
N PHE A 33 5.83 7.73 3.07
CA PHE A 33 6.56 6.46 3.09
C PHE A 33 6.24 5.68 1.83
N THR A 34 7.04 4.65 1.57
CA THR A 34 6.88 3.82 0.38
C THR A 34 6.54 2.39 0.81
N LEU A 35 5.51 1.83 0.20
CA LEU A 35 5.19 0.41 0.32
C LEU A 35 5.69 -0.31 -0.92
N THR A 36 6.23 -1.51 -0.76
CA THR A 36 6.53 -2.39 -1.88
C THR A 36 5.37 -3.35 -2.01
N CYS A 37 4.70 -3.31 -3.16
CA CYS A 37 3.47 -4.08 -3.36
C CYS A 37 3.57 -4.96 -4.60
N GLU A 38 2.93 -6.12 -4.55
CA GLU A 38 2.79 -6.98 -5.72
C GLU A 38 1.83 -6.34 -6.71
N ARG A 39 2.17 -6.46 -7.99
CA ARG A 39 1.32 -5.91 -9.05
C ARG A 39 0.11 -6.83 -9.26
N ARG A 40 -1.06 -6.23 -9.41
CA ARG A 40 -2.29 -6.94 -9.81
C ARG A 40 -2.67 -6.43 -11.19
N ASP A 41 -3.07 -7.34 -12.08
CA ASP A 41 -3.50 -6.93 -13.43
C ASP A 41 -4.95 -6.41 -13.41
N ALA A 42 -5.40 -5.90 -14.57
CA ALA A 42 -6.72 -5.28 -14.67
C ALA A 42 -7.85 -6.26 -14.35
N ALA A 43 -7.72 -7.53 -14.76
CA ALA A 43 -8.73 -8.54 -14.47
C ALA A 43 -8.81 -8.83 -12.97
N GLN A 44 -7.68 -8.93 -12.30
CA GLN A 44 -7.62 -9.14 -10.85
C GLN A 44 -8.21 -7.94 -10.11
N MET A 45 -7.90 -6.72 -10.54
CA MET A 45 -8.46 -5.52 -9.92
C MET A 45 -9.96 -5.42 -10.13
N LYS A 46 -10.48 -5.83 -11.27
CA LYS A 46 -11.90 -5.87 -11.53
C LYS A 46 -12.62 -6.80 -10.56
N GLU A 47 -12.05 -7.97 -10.30
CA GLU A 47 -12.63 -8.93 -9.33
C GLU A 47 -12.61 -8.37 -7.91
N VAL A 48 -11.55 -7.69 -7.53
CA VAL A 48 -11.44 -7.07 -6.21
C VAL A 48 -12.56 -6.06 -6.01
N VAL A 49 -12.78 -5.19 -6.97
CA VAL A 49 -13.78 -4.12 -6.88
C VAL A 49 -15.21 -4.69 -6.96
N ALA A 50 -15.42 -5.76 -7.74
CA ALA A 50 -16.73 -6.37 -7.91
C ALA A 50 -17.20 -7.18 -6.69
N GLY A 51 -16.26 -7.63 -5.86
CA GLY A 51 -16.59 -8.42 -4.66
C GLY A 51 -16.81 -7.55 -3.43
N SER A 52 -16.82 -8.18 -2.26
CA SER A 52 -16.87 -7.47 -0.98
C SER A 52 -15.52 -6.86 -0.72
N PHE A 53 -15.29 -5.66 -1.24
CA PHE A 53 -14.00 -4.99 -1.15
C PHE A 53 -13.68 -4.55 0.27
N ASN A 54 -12.46 -4.84 0.71
CA ASN A 54 -11.92 -4.37 1.98
C ASN A 54 -10.47 -3.89 1.74
N ALA A 55 -10.25 -2.59 1.93
CA ALA A 55 -8.93 -2.00 1.66
C ALA A 55 -7.84 -2.59 2.57
N ILE A 56 -8.16 -2.89 3.83
CA ILE A 56 -7.19 -3.49 4.76
C ILE A 56 -6.75 -4.85 4.23
N ASP A 57 -7.71 -5.72 3.92
CA ASP A 57 -7.41 -7.06 3.43
C ASP A 57 -6.63 -7.03 2.12
N PHE A 58 -7.03 -6.16 1.20
CA PHE A 58 -6.33 -6.02 -0.07
C PHE A 58 -4.87 -5.59 0.12
N MET A 59 -4.66 -4.55 0.94
CA MET A 59 -3.30 -4.04 1.17
C MET A 59 -2.42 -5.04 1.93
N LYS A 60 -3.01 -5.83 2.84
CA LYS A 60 -2.28 -6.92 3.50
C LYS A 60 -1.83 -7.99 2.50
N GLU A 61 -2.66 -8.26 1.50
CA GLU A 61 -2.35 -9.27 0.50
C GLU A 61 -1.23 -8.85 -0.44
N VAL A 62 -1.21 -7.57 -0.87
CA VAL A 62 -0.27 -7.12 -1.90
C VAL A 62 1.02 -6.53 -1.34
N THR A 63 1.04 -6.08 -0.08
CA THR A 63 2.21 -5.39 0.47
C THR A 63 3.24 -6.38 0.99
N THR A 64 4.48 -6.26 0.50
CA THR A 64 5.58 -7.17 0.84
C THR A 64 6.74 -6.48 1.54
N GLY A 65 6.72 -5.16 1.66
CA GLY A 65 7.77 -4.42 2.34
C GLY A 65 7.42 -2.96 2.46
N TRP A 66 8.24 -2.21 3.22
CA TRP A 66 8.09 -0.76 3.32
C TRP A 66 9.43 -0.08 3.57
N ALA A 67 9.44 1.24 3.37
CA ALA A 67 10.59 2.10 3.68
C ALA A 67 10.08 3.44 4.21
N ASP A 68 10.80 3.99 5.16
CA ASP A 68 10.61 5.35 5.68
C ASP A 68 9.31 5.59 6.46
N GLN A 69 8.59 4.55 6.86
CA GLN A 69 7.41 4.72 7.71
C GLN A 69 7.82 5.06 9.16
N ARG A 70 7.07 5.91 9.80
CA ARG A 70 7.27 6.35 11.17
C ARG A 70 5.99 6.31 11.98
N LEU A 71 5.03 5.47 11.57
CA LEU A 71 3.75 5.34 12.25
C LEU A 71 3.72 4.13 13.18
N VAL A 72 4.34 3.04 12.76
CA VAL A 72 4.48 1.85 13.58
C VAL A 72 5.89 1.85 14.15
N LEU A 73 6.00 1.94 15.46
CA LEU A 73 7.26 2.11 16.15
C LEU A 73 7.49 0.97 17.12
N GLU A 74 8.77 0.63 17.33
CA GLU A 74 9.16 -0.26 18.39
C GLU A 74 9.00 0.45 19.76
N ASP A 75 9.11 -0.30 20.86
CA ASP A 75 8.98 0.26 22.20
C ASP A 75 9.98 1.40 22.47
N ASP A 76 11.15 1.34 21.84
CA ASP A 76 12.18 2.36 21.99
C ASP A 76 11.97 3.58 21.10
N GLY A 77 10.90 3.61 20.33
CA GLY A 77 10.55 4.72 19.44
C GLY A 77 11.16 4.68 18.05
N THR A 78 11.95 3.63 17.75
CA THR A 78 12.50 3.48 16.39
C THR A 78 11.44 2.90 15.43
N PRO A 79 11.51 3.23 14.15
CA PRO A 79 10.56 2.67 13.18
C PRO A 79 10.63 1.14 13.15
N ALA A 80 9.47 0.49 13.20
CA ALA A 80 9.39 -0.95 13.15
C ALA A 80 9.78 -1.47 11.77
N ALA A 81 10.49 -2.60 11.74
CA ALA A 81 10.76 -3.31 10.50
C ALA A 81 9.46 -3.90 9.94
N PHE A 82 9.44 -4.14 8.64
CA PHE A 82 8.28 -4.73 8.01
C PHE A 82 8.07 -6.17 8.48
N GLU A 83 6.89 -6.42 9.03
CA GLU A 83 6.42 -7.75 9.41
C GLU A 83 4.90 -7.76 9.27
N PRO A 84 4.27 -8.94 9.12
CA PRO A 84 2.80 -9.01 8.97
C PRO A 84 2.06 -8.30 10.11
N ASP A 85 2.49 -8.46 11.35
CA ASP A 85 1.84 -7.80 12.48
C ASP A 85 2.03 -6.29 12.45
N ALA A 86 3.20 -5.82 12.02
CA ALA A 86 3.46 -4.39 11.89
C ALA A 86 2.62 -3.77 10.77
N LEU A 87 2.49 -4.49 9.66
CA LEU A 87 1.64 -4.04 8.56
C LEU A 87 0.18 -3.95 9.01
N ASP A 88 -0.30 -4.96 9.74
CA ASP A 88 -1.65 -4.96 10.28
C ASP A 88 -1.88 -3.73 11.17
N ALA A 89 -0.92 -3.42 12.02
CA ALA A 89 -1.01 -2.23 12.89
C ALA A 89 -1.08 -0.94 12.06
N LEU A 90 -0.28 -0.84 11.01
CA LEU A 90 -0.31 0.33 10.13
C LEU A 90 -1.67 0.48 9.46
N LEU A 91 -2.19 -0.59 8.88
CA LEU A 91 -3.44 -0.56 8.12
C LEU A 91 -4.67 -0.37 9.01
N ASN A 92 -4.55 -0.63 10.31
CA ASN A 92 -5.64 -0.40 11.25
C ASN A 92 -5.73 1.05 11.73
N ILE A 93 -4.80 1.91 11.34
CA ILE A 93 -4.95 3.34 11.58
C ILE A 93 -6.13 3.83 10.73
N GLY A 94 -7.09 4.49 11.38
CA GLY A 94 -8.34 4.89 10.72
C GLY A 94 -8.14 5.64 9.42
N GLY A 95 -8.70 5.12 8.33
CA GLY A 95 -8.62 5.75 7.01
C GLY A 95 -7.36 5.48 6.22
N LEU A 96 -6.29 5.00 6.87
CA LEU A 96 -5.00 4.86 6.20
C LEU A 96 -4.99 3.77 5.13
N ALA A 97 -5.68 2.66 5.37
CA ALA A 97 -5.74 1.59 4.37
C ALA A 97 -6.32 2.07 3.04
N MET A 98 -7.35 2.93 3.10
CA MET A 98 -7.93 3.49 1.88
C MET A 98 -6.97 4.46 1.20
N VAL A 99 -6.24 5.26 1.96
CA VAL A 99 -5.20 6.15 1.40
C VAL A 99 -4.15 5.30 0.68
N CYS A 100 -3.72 4.20 1.29
CA CYS A 100 -2.76 3.28 0.69
C CYS A 100 -3.32 2.64 -0.59
N PHE A 101 -4.60 2.24 -0.55
CA PHE A 101 -5.24 1.63 -1.72
C PHE A 101 -5.32 2.60 -2.90
N ILE A 102 -5.70 3.84 -2.64
CA ILE A 102 -5.76 4.87 -3.69
C ILE A 102 -4.37 5.11 -4.28
N ALA A 103 -3.34 5.20 -3.43
CA ALA A 103 -1.96 5.34 -3.89
C ALA A 103 -1.53 4.14 -4.72
N TYR A 104 -1.91 2.93 -4.31
CA TYR A 104 -1.64 1.71 -5.07
C TYR A 104 -2.26 1.78 -6.46
N GLY A 105 -3.53 2.17 -6.54
CA GLY A 105 -4.22 2.29 -7.82
C GLY A 105 -3.53 3.28 -8.76
N LYS A 106 -3.08 4.41 -8.20
CA LYS A 106 -2.37 5.43 -8.97
C LYS A 106 -1.00 4.94 -9.43
N ASP A 107 -0.20 4.38 -8.51
CA ASP A 107 1.20 4.07 -8.81
C ASP A 107 1.37 2.78 -9.61
N SER A 108 0.40 1.85 -9.52
CA SER A 108 0.45 0.60 -10.28
C SER A 108 -0.14 0.73 -11.69
N ALA A 109 -0.93 1.76 -11.95
CA ALA A 109 -1.59 1.94 -13.23
C ALA A 109 -0.67 2.59 -14.27
N ALA A 110 -0.91 2.27 -15.53
CA ALA A 110 -0.25 2.97 -16.63
C ALA A 110 -0.65 4.45 -16.61
N GLN A 111 0.32 5.33 -16.83
CA GLN A 111 0.07 6.76 -16.85
C GLN A 111 0.04 7.26 -18.28
N ALA A 112 -0.93 8.12 -18.58
CA ALA A 112 -0.99 8.76 -19.88
C ALA A 112 0.18 9.74 -19.99
N LYS A 113 0.83 9.77 -21.17
CA LYS A 113 1.89 10.72 -21.41
C LYS A 113 1.28 12.05 -21.85
N ASN A 114 1.68 13.12 -21.20
CA ASN A 114 1.24 14.47 -21.56
C ASN A 114 2.18 15.10 -22.58
#